data_c73f6341f5199ef2d3f26751603fafb4
#
_entry.id   c73f6341f5199ef2d3f26751603fafb4
#
_cell.length_a   1.000
_cell.length_b   1.000
_cell.length_c   1.000
_cell.angle_alpha   90.00
_cell.angle_beta   90.00
_cell.angle_gamma   90.00
#
_symmetry.space_group_name_H-M   'P 1'
#
loop_
_entity.id
_entity.type
_entity.pdbx_description
1 polymer ?
#
loop_
_entity_poly.entity_id
_entity_poly.type
_entity_poly.pdbx_seq_one_letter_code
_entity_poly.pdbx_strand_id
1 'polypeptide(L)'
;MLGIGETAPTFQLTAQDKSKFDSREHAGSRLVVVFYPAAFTGVCTEEMCTFTDLMADLENSGANVVGISVDAPFSNAAFAKQNNIPFPLLSDVHRSVINSFGVPYNDFVIEGYTVATRSVFVLSLIHI
;
A
#
# COMPACT_ATOMS: atom_id res chain seq x y z
N MET A 1 15.73 1.47 0.08
CA MET A 1 14.53 1.39 0.95
C MET A 1 14.58 2.51 1.98
N LEU A 2 13.44 3.11 2.23
CA LEU A 2 13.32 4.18 3.23
C LEU A 2 13.71 3.64 4.61
N GLY A 3 14.60 4.36 5.30
CA GLY A 3 15.11 3.96 6.61
C GLY A 3 14.34 4.56 7.77
N ILE A 4 14.51 3.97 8.95
CA ILE A 4 13.92 4.46 10.19
C ILE A 4 14.46 5.87 10.49
N GLY A 5 13.56 6.79 10.83
CA GLY A 5 13.92 8.19 11.13
C GLY A 5 14.01 9.10 9.93
N GLU A 6 13.92 8.55 8.72
CA GLU A 6 13.87 9.37 7.50
C GLU A 6 12.48 9.94 7.30
N THR A 7 12.41 11.13 6.69
CA THR A 7 11.13 11.74 6.33
C THR A 7 10.46 10.94 5.22
N ALA A 8 9.23 10.48 5.46
CA ALA A 8 8.49 9.73 4.47
C ALA A 8 8.05 10.63 3.31
N PRO A 9 8.15 10.17 2.05
CA PRO A 9 7.63 10.91 0.92
C PRO A 9 6.10 11.07 1.04
N THR A 10 5.60 12.21 0.63
CA THR A 10 4.16 12.40 0.45
C THR A 10 3.73 11.81 -0.89
N PHE A 11 2.49 11.35 -0.97
CA PHE A 11 1.99 10.77 -2.22
C PHE A 11 0.48 10.95 -2.36
N GLN A 12 0.02 10.91 -3.60
CA GLN A 12 -1.38 10.89 -3.96
C GLN A 12 -1.59 9.79 -4.98
N LEU A 13 -2.48 8.86 -4.71
CA LEU A 13 -2.78 7.73 -5.59
C LEU A 13 -4.28 7.50 -5.68
N THR A 14 -4.70 6.76 -6.70
CA THR A 14 -6.09 6.40 -6.91
C THR A 14 -6.41 5.08 -6.22
N ALA A 15 -7.45 5.07 -5.40
CA ALA A 15 -7.94 3.88 -4.71
C ALA A 15 -8.84 3.03 -5.61
N GLN A 16 -9.19 1.83 -5.16
CA GLN A 16 -10.00 0.88 -5.93
C GLN A 16 -11.42 1.39 -6.26
N ASP A 17 -11.93 2.33 -5.48
CA ASP A 17 -13.23 2.96 -5.73
C ASP A 17 -13.11 4.20 -6.62
N LYS A 18 -11.93 4.44 -7.20
CA LYS A 18 -11.57 5.58 -8.04
C LYS A 18 -11.45 6.91 -7.30
N SER A 19 -11.56 6.92 -5.97
CA SER A 19 -11.29 8.11 -5.17
C SER A 19 -9.79 8.37 -5.08
N LYS A 20 -9.42 9.60 -4.73
CA LYS A 20 -8.03 9.98 -4.53
C LYS A 20 -7.65 9.85 -3.07
N PHE A 21 -6.52 9.20 -2.81
CA PHE A 21 -5.92 9.14 -1.48
C PHE A 21 -4.69 10.04 -1.47
N ASP A 22 -4.64 11.00 -0.55
CA ASP A 22 -3.50 11.90 -0.38
C ASP A 22 -2.98 11.74 1.04
N SER A 23 -1.71 11.32 1.19
CA SER A 23 -1.11 11.10 2.50
C SER A 23 -1.06 12.36 3.35
N ARG A 24 -1.03 13.53 2.73
CA ARG A 24 -0.99 14.82 3.45
C ARG A 24 -2.29 15.11 4.21
N GLU A 25 -3.41 14.55 3.76
CA GLU A 25 -4.70 14.71 4.42
C GLU A 25 -4.80 13.94 5.74
N HIS A 26 -3.82 13.07 6.01
CA HIS A 26 -3.75 12.26 7.22
C HIS A 26 -2.69 12.77 8.19
N ALA A 27 -2.24 14.01 8.05
CA ALA A 27 -1.29 14.63 8.98
C ALA A 27 -1.82 14.53 10.41
N GLY A 28 -0.94 14.20 11.34
CA GLY A 28 -1.30 13.98 12.74
C GLY A 28 -1.73 12.55 13.06
N SER A 29 -1.82 11.68 12.06
CA SER A 29 -2.22 10.28 12.22
C SER A 29 -1.05 9.35 11.96
N ARG A 30 -1.20 8.08 12.36
CA ARG A 30 -0.31 7.01 11.94
C ARG A 30 -0.86 6.39 10.67
N LEU A 31 0.01 6.10 9.72
CA LEU A 31 -0.35 5.45 8.47
C LEU A 31 0.50 4.19 8.30
N VAL A 32 -0.15 3.05 8.15
CA VAL A 32 0.51 1.78 7.83
C VAL A 32 0.39 1.57 6.34
N VAL A 33 1.53 1.50 5.65
CA VAL A 33 1.60 1.30 4.20
C VAL A 33 2.09 -0.11 3.93
N VAL A 34 1.27 -0.91 3.26
CA VAL A 34 1.60 -2.29 2.88
C VAL A 34 1.86 -2.32 1.38
N PHE A 35 3.12 -2.52 1.01
CA PHE A 35 3.46 -2.73 -0.40
C PHE A 35 3.36 -4.21 -0.74
N TYR A 36 2.73 -4.54 -1.86
CA TYR A 36 2.64 -5.91 -2.34
C TYR A 36 2.88 -5.97 -3.85
N PRO A 37 3.46 -7.08 -4.35
CA PRO A 37 3.85 -7.16 -5.77
C PRO A 37 2.68 -7.12 -6.74
N ALA A 38 1.66 -7.92 -6.50
CA ALA A 38 0.51 -8.02 -7.40
C ALA A 38 -0.68 -8.65 -6.69
N ALA A 39 -1.87 -8.18 -7.05
CA ALA A 39 -3.12 -8.79 -6.62
C ALA A 39 -3.23 -10.23 -7.15
N PHE A 40 -3.98 -11.08 -6.44
CA PHE A 40 -4.28 -12.46 -6.82
C PHE A 40 -3.09 -13.43 -6.83
N THR A 41 -1.93 -13.04 -6.33
CA THR A 41 -0.86 -13.99 -6.03
C THR A 41 -1.14 -14.62 -4.66
N GLY A 42 -0.89 -15.92 -4.49
CA GLY A 42 -1.26 -16.64 -3.27
C GLY A 42 -0.67 -16.02 -2.01
N VAL A 43 0.61 -15.65 -2.04
CA VAL A 43 1.31 -15.07 -0.88
C VAL A 43 0.75 -13.69 -0.54
N CYS A 44 0.47 -12.86 -1.56
CA CYS A 44 -0.12 -11.56 -1.34
C CYS A 44 -1.52 -11.66 -0.73
N THR A 45 -2.31 -12.65 -1.17
CA THR A 45 -3.64 -12.89 -0.62
C THR A 45 -3.57 -13.23 0.88
N GLU A 46 -2.66 -14.13 1.28
CA GLU A 46 -2.47 -14.50 2.68
C GLU A 46 -2.05 -13.30 3.53
N GLU A 47 -1.09 -12.51 3.05
CA GLU A 47 -0.60 -11.33 3.74
C GLU A 47 -1.72 -10.31 3.96
N MET A 48 -2.50 -10.00 2.92
CA MET A 48 -3.60 -9.04 3.02
C MET A 48 -4.71 -9.55 3.93
N CYS A 49 -5.01 -10.84 3.92
CA CYS A 49 -6.00 -11.42 4.85
C CYS A 49 -5.52 -11.34 6.29
N THR A 50 -4.23 -11.59 6.54
CA THR A 50 -3.65 -11.43 7.88
C THR A 50 -3.77 -10.00 8.38
N PHE A 51 -3.49 -9.02 7.52
CA PHE A 51 -3.67 -7.61 7.87
C PHE A 51 -5.12 -7.27 8.14
N THR A 52 -6.05 -7.84 7.39
CA THR A 52 -7.49 -7.64 7.61
C THR A 52 -7.89 -8.10 9.01
N ASP A 53 -7.39 -9.25 9.45
CA ASP A 53 -7.68 -9.80 10.77
C ASP A 53 -7.13 -8.92 11.90
N LEU A 54 -6.01 -8.23 11.66
CA LEU A 54 -5.39 -7.34 12.64
C LEU A 54 -5.92 -5.91 12.57
N MET A 55 -6.77 -5.61 11.61
CA MET A 55 -7.17 -4.23 11.31
C MET A 55 -7.91 -3.56 12.46
N ALA A 56 -8.75 -4.29 13.17
CA ALA A 56 -9.48 -3.74 14.31
C ALA A 56 -8.51 -3.21 15.38
N ASP A 57 -7.44 -3.94 15.66
CA ASP A 57 -6.43 -3.53 16.64
C ASP A 57 -5.67 -2.31 16.14
N LEU A 58 -5.34 -2.27 14.85
CA LEU A 58 -4.65 -1.13 14.23
C LEU A 58 -5.51 0.13 14.26
N GLU A 59 -6.79 0.01 13.93
CA GLU A 59 -7.72 1.14 13.99
C GLU A 59 -7.92 1.65 15.42
N ASN A 60 -7.98 0.77 16.39
CA ASN A 60 -8.08 1.15 17.80
C ASN A 60 -6.85 1.91 18.28
N SER A 61 -5.70 1.70 17.66
CA SER A 61 -4.48 2.45 17.97
C SER A 61 -4.43 3.81 17.24
N GLY A 62 -5.44 4.15 16.45
CA GLY A 62 -5.49 5.39 15.68
C GLY A 62 -4.72 5.34 14.37
N ALA A 63 -4.34 4.16 13.91
CA ALA A 63 -3.64 3.98 12.63
C ALA A 63 -4.63 3.77 11.48
N ASN A 64 -4.29 4.32 10.31
CA ASN A 64 -4.95 4.01 9.06
C ASN A 64 -4.08 3.03 8.28
N VAL A 65 -4.70 2.13 7.52
CA VAL A 65 -3.97 1.12 6.73
C VAL A 65 -4.30 1.32 5.26
N VAL A 66 -3.28 1.30 4.40
CA VAL A 66 -3.46 1.30 2.94
C VAL A 66 -2.54 0.27 2.32
N GLY A 67 -2.98 -0.36 1.24
CA GLY A 67 -2.14 -1.23 0.41
C GLY A 67 -1.73 -0.49 -0.86
N ILE A 68 -0.53 -0.75 -1.34
CA ILE A 68 -0.02 -0.14 -2.58
C ILE A 68 0.58 -1.21 -3.48
N SER A 69 0.16 -1.23 -4.72
CA SER A 69 0.72 -2.09 -5.78
C SER A 69 0.70 -1.36 -7.11
N VAL A 70 1.25 -1.97 -8.15
CA VAL A 70 1.21 -1.43 -9.51
C VAL A 70 -0.06 -1.83 -10.27
N ASP A 71 -0.95 -2.61 -9.65
CA ASP A 71 -2.20 -3.04 -10.29
C ASP A 71 -3.13 -1.86 -10.54
N ALA A 72 -3.94 -1.99 -11.59
CA ALA A 72 -4.96 -0.99 -11.89
C ALA A 72 -6.07 -0.97 -10.82
N PRO A 73 -6.80 0.15 -10.66
CA PRO A 73 -7.90 0.22 -9.68
C PRO A 73 -8.95 -0.88 -9.85
N PHE A 74 -9.22 -1.29 -11.08
CA PHE A 74 -10.20 -2.35 -11.37
C PHE A 74 -9.75 -3.70 -10.80
N SER A 75 -8.46 -4.04 -10.96
CA SER A 75 -7.89 -5.28 -10.42
C SER A 75 -7.89 -5.25 -8.89
N ASN A 76 -7.51 -4.14 -8.30
CA ASN A 76 -7.54 -3.97 -6.86
C ASN A 76 -8.96 -4.02 -6.30
N ALA A 77 -9.94 -3.48 -7.00
CA ALA A 77 -11.35 -3.57 -6.59
C ALA A 77 -11.83 -5.03 -6.54
N ALA A 78 -11.53 -5.81 -7.58
CA ALA A 78 -11.88 -7.23 -7.60
C ALA A 78 -11.17 -8.00 -6.49
N PHE A 79 -9.89 -7.73 -6.27
CA PHE A 79 -9.09 -8.36 -5.23
C PHE A 79 -9.66 -8.05 -3.83
N ALA A 80 -9.97 -6.79 -3.55
CA ALA A 80 -10.53 -6.37 -2.28
C ALA A 80 -11.89 -7.02 -2.02
N LYS A 81 -12.75 -7.08 -3.05
CA LYS A 81 -14.07 -7.68 -2.94
C LYS A 81 -13.99 -9.19 -2.67
N GLN A 82 -13.13 -9.90 -3.40
CA GLN A 82 -12.98 -11.33 -3.27
C GLN A 82 -12.44 -11.74 -1.90
N ASN A 83 -11.57 -10.93 -1.31
CA ASN A 83 -10.89 -11.23 -0.05
C ASN A 83 -11.40 -10.41 1.14
N ASN A 84 -12.48 -9.64 0.95
CA ASN A 84 -13.09 -8.81 2.00
C ASN A 84 -12.07 -7.88 2.65
N ILE A 85 -11.24 -7.22 1.85
CA ILE A 85 -10.23 -6.28 2.33
C ILE A 85 -10.90 -4.94 2.58
N PRO A 86 -10.94 -4.43 3.83
CA PRO A 86 -11.70 -3.24 4.16
C PRO A 86 -10.92 -1.92 4.01
N PHE A 87 -9.60 -1.98 3.83
CA PHE A 87 -8.80 -0.77 3.69
C PHE A 87 -8.55 -0.43 2.22
N PRO A 88 -8.21 0.85 1.91
CA PRO A 88 -7.95 1.25 0.53
C PRO A 88 -6.76 0.52 -0.08
N LEU A 89 -6.91 0.11 -1.33
CA LEU A 89 -5.83 -0.43 -2.14
C LEU A 89 -5.51 0.59 -3.23
N LEU A 90 -4.30 1.13 -3.20
CA LEU A 90 -3.88 2.24 -4.04
C LEU A 90 -3.08 1.73 -5.23
N SER A 91 -3.29 2.35 -6.38
CA SER A 91 -2.67 1.96 -7.64
C SER A 91 -1.50 2.88 -7.96
N ASP A 92 -0.28 2.33 -7.90
CA ASP A 92 0.95 3.03 -8.26
C ASP A 92 1.42 2.60 -9.66
N VAL A 93 0.56 2.79 -10.67
CA VAL A 93 0.82 2.35 -12.04
C VAL A 93 2.04 3.01 -12.66
N HIS A 94 2.41 4.19 -12.19
CA HIS A 94 3.59 4.93 -12.66
C HIS A 94 4.86 4.59 -11.86
N ARG A 95 4.75 3.78 -10.82
CA ARG A 95 5.85 3.34 -9.95
C ARG A 95 6.57 4.47 -9.20
N SER A 96 5.98 5.65 -9.18
CA SER A 96 6.59 6.82 -8.54
C SER A 96 6.72 6.66 -7.03
N VAL A 97 5.68 6.13 -6.38
CA VAL A 97 5.68 5.92 -4.92
C VAL A 97 6.60 4.76 -4.54
N ILE A 98 6.54 3.67 -5.30
CA ILE A 98 7.44 2.52 -5.10
C ILE A 98 8.90 2.96 -5.16
N ASN A 99 9.25 3.79 -6.13
CA ASN A 99 10.60 4.31 -6.27
C ASN A 99 10.97 5.28 -5.14
N SER A 100 10.05 6.16 -4.72
CA SER A 100 10.34 7.11 -3.66
C SER A 100 10.51 6.43 -2.29
N PHE A 101 9.87 5.30 -2.05
CA PHE A 101 10.09 4.49 -0.85
C PHE A 101 11.27 3.52 -0.98
N GLY A 102 11.86 3.41 -2.18
CA GLY A 102 13.02 2.55 -2.42
C GLY A 102 12.69 1.06 -2.36
N VAL A 103 11.50 0.66 -2.82
CA VAL A 103 11.04 -0.72 -2.78
C VAL A 103 10.68 -1.30 -4.16
N PRO A 104 11.39 -0.92 -5.27
CA PRO A 104 11.10 -1.57 -6.54
C PRO A 104 11.64 -2.99 -6.56
N TYR A 105 10.89 -3.89 -7.20
CA TYR A 105 11.30 -5.26 -7.48
C TYR A 105 11.23 -5.45 -8.99
N ASN A 106 12.40 -5.54 -9.62
CA ASN A 106 12.51 -5.60 -11.07
C ASN A 106 12.36 -7.05 -11.58
N ASP A 107 11.89 -7.18 -12.81
CA ASP A 107 11.78 -8.47 -13.51
C ASP A 107 10.93 -9.49 -12.75
N PHE A 108 9.82 -9.03 -12.18
CA PHE A 108 8.87 -9.91 -11.48
C PHE A 108 8.16 -10.80 -12.50
N VAL A 109 8.51 -12.09 -12.53
CA VAL A 109 7.97 -13.10 -13.45
C VAL A 109 8.31 -12.83 -14.91
N ILE A 110 8.23 -11.58 -15.34
CA ILE A 110 8.47 -11.13 -16.72
C ILE A 110 9.59 -10.12 -16.73
N GLU A 111 10.53 -10.25 -17.67
CA GLU A 111 11.60 -9.29 -17.84
C GLU A 111 11.04 -7.88 -18.08
N GLY A 112 11.56 -6.90 -17.34
CA GLY A 112 11.12 -5.51 -17.45
C GLY A 112 9.87 -5.15 -16.64
N TYR A 113 9.26 -6.13 -15.96
CA TYR A 113 8.08 -5.88 -15.14
C TYR A 113 8.49 -5.51 -13.72
N THR A 114 8.41 -4.22 -13.38
CA THR A 114 8.73 -3.72 -12.05
C THR A 114 7.48 -3.61 -11.19
N VAL A 115 7.55 -4.21 -10.01
CA VAL A 115 6.47 -4.17 -9.02
C VAL A 115 7.05 -3.72 -7.67
N ALA A 116 6.19 -3.64 -6.63
CA ALA A 116 6.64 -3.35 -5.29
C ALA A 116 7.28 -4.58 -4.64
N THR A 117 8.38 -4.37 -3.92
CA THR A 117 8.90 -5.37 -2.99
C THR A 117 7.91 -5.48 -1.82
N ARG A 118 7.58 -6.71 -1.42
CA ARG A 118 6.69 -6.93 -0.27
C ARG A 118 7.31 -6.32 0.98
N SER A 119 6.63 -5.31 1.54
CA SER A 119 7.17 -4.55 2.67
C SER A 119 6.06 -3.80 3.39
N VAL A 120 6.31 -3.45 4.65
CA VAL A 120 5.37 -2.72 5.49
C VAL A 120 6.10 -1.54 6.12
N PHE A 121 5.51 -0.35 6.00
CA PHE A 121 6.02 0.86 6.64
C PHE A 121 4.98 1.38 7.61
N VAL A 122 5.42 1.74 8.80
CA VAL A 122 4.59 2.44 9.78
C VAL A 122 5.06 3.89 9.83
N LEU A 123 4.22 4.80 9.39
CA LEU A 123 4.56 6.21 9.24
C LEU A 123 3.86 7.02 10.33
N SER A 124 4.63 7.92 10.95
CA SER A 124 4.04 8.95 11.80
C SER A 124 3.98 10.24 10.98
N LEU A 125 2.78 10.76 10.78
CA LEU A 125 2.56 11.95 9.96
C LEU A 125 2.44 13.23 10.79
N ILE A 126 2.91 13.17 12.04
CA ILE A 126 2.75 14.28 13.00
C ILE A 126 3.53 15.53 12.58
N HIS A 127 4.63 15.36 11.86
CA HIS A 127 5.56 16.43 11.51
C HIS A 127 5.61 16.76 10.03
N ILE A 128 4.58 16.42 9.29
CA ILE A 128 4.50 16.77 7.87
C ILE A 128 4.00 18.17 7.69
#